data_7ae84284fb06aea182f33a98d356dd05
#
_entry.id   7ae84284fb06aea182f33a98d356dd05
#
_cell.length_a   1.000
_cell.length_b   1.000
_cell.length_c   1.000
_cell.angle_alpha   90.00
_cell.angle_beta   90.00
_cell.angle_gamma   90.00
#
_symmetry.space_group_name_H-M   'P 1'
#
loop_
_entity.id
_entity.type
_entity.pdbx_description
1 polymer ?
#
loop_
_entity_poly.entity_id
_entity_poly.type
_entity_poly.pdbx_seq_one_letter_code
_entity_poly.pdbx_strand_id
1 'polypeptide(L)'
;MIVLTNLQMDKILSHAECAYPDECCGLLVGERRVRDVFVREVHQSANRAATPENQFEIDPQLRFDLERRMRQESLDLVGVYHSHPDGGAWPSETDVNRAWESSLVWLIIEVKEGSAVTTRAHLLLEPKLRFKETSIKIISS
;
A
#
# COMPACT_ATOMS: atom_id res chain seq x y z
N MET A 1 4.76 -9.57 9.26
CA MET A 1 3.36 -9.22 9.54
C MET A 1 3.19 -7.72 9.51
N ILE A 2 2.11 -7.23 8.93
CA ILE A 2 1.76 -5.81 9.01
C ILE A 2 0.57 -5.65 9.94
N VAL A 3 0.66 -4.69 10.86
CA VAL A 3 -0.36 -4.42 11.88
C VAL A 3 -1.01 -3.07 11.62
N LEU A 4 -2.33 -3.07 11.48
CA LEU A 4 -3.14 -1.86 11.27
C LEU A 4 -4.31 -1.85 12.24
N THR A 5 -4.81 -0.66 12.53
CA THR A 5 -6.06 -0.53 13.28
C THR A 5 -7.27 -0.70 12.36
N ASN A 6 -8.43 -0.96 12.96
CA ASN A 6 -9.70 -0.99 12.21
C ASN A 6 -9.93 0.30 11.42
N LEU A 7 -9.68 1.45 12.06
CA LEU A 7 -9.89 2.75 11.40
C LEU A 7 -8.94 2.95 10.22
N GLN A 8 -7.70 2.53 10.35
CA GLN A 8 -6.73 2.61 9.25
C GLN A 8 -7.17 1.75 8.07
N MET A 9 -7.57 0.51 8.35
CA MET A 9 -8.05 -0.38 7.28
C MET A 9 -9.31 0.17 6.62
N ASP A 10 -10.27 0.67 7.39
CA ASP A 10 -11.48 1.25 6.85
C ASP A 10 -11.17 2.43 5.92
N LYS A 11 -10.21 3.26 6.28
CA LYS A 11 -9.77 4.38 5.44
C LYS A 11 -9.22 3.89 4.10
N ILE A 12 -8.41 2.83 4.12
CA ILE A 12 -7.85 2.24 2.90
C ILE A 12 -8.95 1.64 2.02
N LEU A 13 -9.85 0.86 2.61
CA LEU A 13 -10.93 0.21 1.86
C LEU A 13 -11.89 1.23 1.25
N SER A 14 -12.24 2.28 1.99
CA SER A 14 -13.09 3.36 1.46
C SER A 14 -12.43 4.08 0.29
N HIS A 15 -11.12 4.33 0.37
CA HIS A 15 -10.37 4.94 -0.72
C HIS A 15 -10.42 4.07 -1.97
N ALA A 16 -10.23 2.75 -1.79
CA ALA A 16 -10.27 1.80 -2.90
C ALA A 16 -11.63 1.78 -3.59
N GLU A 17 -12.72 1.78 -2.81
CA GLU A 17 -14.08 1.79 -3.36
C GLU A 17 -14.41 3.10 -4.05
N CYS A 18 -14.02 4.24 -3.45
CA CYS A 18 -14.27 5.56 -4.04
C CYS A 18 -13.51 5.80 -5.34
N ALA A 19 -12.34 5.21 -5.51
CA ALA A 19 -11.53 5.37 -6.72
C ALA A 19 -12.04 4.51 -7.88
N TYR A 20 -12.74 3.42 -7.59
CA TYR A 20 -13.23 2.51 -8.65
C TYR A 20 -13.95 3.30 -9.76
N PRO A 21 -13.68 3.06 -11.05
CA PRO A 21 -12.95 1.95 -11.65
C PRO A 21 -11.44 2.14 -11.81
N ASP A 22 -10.88 3.20 -11.22
CA ASP A 22 -9.44 3.42 -11.22
C ASP A 22 -8.77 2.75 -10.02
N GLU A 23 -7.48 2.52 -10.11
CA GLU A 23 -6.69 2.12 -8.95
C GLU A 23 -6.53 3.30 -8.01
N CYS A 24 -6.75 3.08 -6.71
CA CYS A 24 -6.30 4.01 -5.70
C CYS A 24 -4.86 3.70 -5.31
N CYS A 25 -4.20 4.63 -4.67
CA CYS A 25 -2.88 4.38 -4.09
C CYS A 25 -2.61 5.31 -2.91
N GLY A 26 -1.65 4.91 -2.08
CA GLY A 26 -1.25 5.70 -0.93
C GLY A 26 -0.01 5.15 -0.27
N LEU A 27 0.46 5.87 0.74
CA LEU A 27 1.67 5.53 1.49
C LEU A 27 1.34 5.25 2.95
N LEU A 28 2.06 4.32 3.52
CA LEU A 28 1.94 3.92 4.91
C LEU A 28 3.19 4.34 5.67
N VAL A 29 3.00 5.08 6.75
CA VAL A 29 4.06 5.54 7.63
C VAL A 29 3.92 4.83 8.96
N GLY A 30 5.02 4.38 9.55
CA GLY A 30 4.97 3.66 10.80
C GLY A 30 6.33 3.25 11.32
N GLU A 31 6.35 2.14 12.04
CA GLU A 31 7.55 1.63 12.69
C GLU A 31 7.85 0.21 12.24
N ARG A 32 9.14 -0.10 12.09
CA ARG A 32 9.60 -1.47 11.89
C ARG A 32 10.10 -2.02 13.21
N ARG A 33 9.63 -3.20 13.58
CA ARG A 33 10.09 -3.92 14.76
C ARG A 33 10.42 -5.36 14.37
N VAL A 34 11.72 -5.67 14.29
CA VAL A 34 12.20 -6.99 13.86
C VAL A 34 11.65 -7.30 12.44
N ARG A 35 10.65 -8.18 12.34
CA ARG A 35 10.05 -8.58 11.06
C ARG A 35 8.68 -7.96 10.83
N ASP A 36 8.17 -7.22 11.82
CA ASP A 36 6.82 -6.69 11.78
C ASP A 36 6.82 -5.21 11.47
N VAL A 37 5.74 -4.77 10.84
CA VAL A 37 5.51 -3.37 10.51
C VAL A 37 4.25 -2.91 11.21
N PHE A 38 4.35 -1.81 11.95
CA PHE A 38 3.23 -1.21 12.68
C PHE A 38 2.87 0.10 12.02
N VAL A 39 1.70 0.16 11.38
CA VAL A 39 1.23 1.37 10.69
C VAL A 39 0.75 2.40 11.71
N ARG A 40 1.24 3.63 11.57
CA ARG A 40 0.83 4.77 12.40
C ARG A 40 -0.01 5.77 11.63
N GLU A 41 0.27 5.93 10.34
CA GLU A 41 -0.42 6.88 9.48
C GLU A 41 -0.70 6.27 8.12
N VAL A 42 -1.86 6.62 7.57
CA VAL A 42 -2.27 6.26 6.21
C VAL A 42 -2.41 7.56 5.41
N HIS A 43 -1.67 7.68 4.33
CA HIS A 43 -1.70 8.87 3.48
C HIS A 43 -2.20 8.52 2.08
N GLN A 44 -3.37 9.02 1.74
CA GLN A 44 -3.92 8.85 0.40
C GLN A 44 -3.13 9.68 -0.60
N SER A 45 -2.87 9.10 -1.77
CA SER A 45 -2.21 9.78 -2.88
C SER A 45 -3.15 9.93 -4.05
N ALA A 46 -3.00 11.00 -4.82
CA ALA A 46 -3.56 11.02 -6.17
C ALA A 46 -2.82 9.95 -6.98
N ASN A 47 -3.53 9.29 -7.89
CA ASN A 47 -2.90 8.35 -8.82
C ASN A 47 -2.44 9.13 -10.06
N ARG A 48 -1.12 9.28 -10.21
CA ARG A 48 -0.51 10.03 -11.30
C ARG A 48 -0.21 9.19 -12.54
N ALA A 49 -0.62 7.93 -12.57
CA ALA A 49 -0.38 7.07 -13.71
C ALA A 49 -1.12 7.57 -14.96
N ALA A 50 -0.52 7.33 -16.12
CA ALA A 50 -1.14 7.69 -17.41
C ALA A 50 -2.41 6.87 -17.69
N THR A 51 -2.45 5.62 -17.19
CA THR A 51 -3.60 4.73 -17.31
C THR A 51 -4.02 4.26 -15.91
N PRO A 52 -4.75 5.11 -15.15
CA PRO A 52 -5.04 4.84 -13.75
C PRO A 52 -5.97 3.64 -13.52
N GLU A 53 -6.65 3.15 -14.54
CA GLU A 53 -7.51 1.98 -14.44
C GLU A 53 -6.74 0.67 -14.28
N ASN A 54 -5.46 0.63 -14.63
CA ASN A 54 -4.65 -0.59 -14.53
C ASN A 54 -3.21 -0.36 -14.03
N GLN A 55 -2.89 0.85 -13.63
CA GLN A 55 -1.58 1.21 -13.08
C GLN A 55 -1.75 2.23 -11.97
N PHE A 56 -0.76 2.31 -11.11
CA PHE A 56 -0.72 3.40 -10.13
C PHE A 56 0.66 4.04 -10.11
N GLU A 57 0.68 5.31 -9.76
CA GLU A 57 1.90 6.05 -9.49
C GLU A 57 1.63 7.01 -8.34
N ILE A 58 2.38 6.86 -7.26
CA ILE A 58 2.29 7.74 -6.10
C ILE A 58 2.70 9.15 -6.51
N ASP A 59 1.96 10.15 -6.03
CA ASP A 59 2.31 11.55 -6.24
C ASP A 59 3.70 11.81 -5.63
N PRO A 60 4.69 12.19 -6.45
CA PRO A 60 6.04 12.42 -5.94
C PRO A 60 6.11 13.51 -4.86
N GLN A 61 5.24 14.50 -4.92
CA GLN A 61 5.21 15.57 -3.93
C GLN A 61 4.79 15.04 -2.55
N LEU A 62 3.81 14.15 -2.50
CA LEU A 62 3.41 13.51 -1.25
C LEU A 62 4.58 12.75 -0.63
N ARG A 63 5.25 11.94 -1.43
CA ARG A 63 6.39 11.16 -0.95
C ARG A 63 7.51 12.06 -0.44
N PHE A 64 7.84 13.09 -1.19
CA PHE A 64 8.87 14.05 -0.81
C PHE A 64 8.54 14.72 0.53
N ASP A 65 7.30 15.21 0.69
CA ASP A 65 6.86 15.88 1.91
C ASP A 65 6.91 14.95 3.12
N LEU A 66 6.49 13.69 2.96
CA LEU A 66 6.54 12.70 4.04
C LEU A 66 7.97 12.35 4.42
N GLU A 67 8.84 12.10 3.46
CA GLU A 67 10.24 11.76 3.74
C GLU A 67 10.96 12.92 4.42
N ARG A 68 10.67 14.15 4.02
CA ARG A 68 11.23 15.34 4.64
C ARG A 68 10.80 15.47 6.10
N ARG A 69 9.51 15.23 6.39
CA ARG A 69 8.99 15.27 7.76
C ARG A 69 9.58 14.15 8.62
N MET A 70 9.67 12.94 8.07
CA MET A 70 10.14 11.76 8.80
C MET A 70 11.61 11.82 9.19
N ARG A 71 12.42 12.65 8.51
CA ARG A 71 13.83 12.84 8.93
C ARG A 71 13.96 13.37 10.35
N GLN A 72 12.93 14.00 10.88
CA GLN A 72 12.92 14.59 12.21
C GLN A 72 12.11 13.76 13.22
N GLU A 73 11.58 12.63 12.79
CA GLU A 73 10.74 11.76 13.60
C GLU A 73 11.29 10.34 13.62
N SER A 74 10.85 9.54 14.59
CA SER A 74 11.23 8.13 14.68
C SER A 74 10.33 7.21 13.84
N LEU A 75 9.68 7.75 12.83
CA LEU A 75 8.81 7.02 11.91
C LEU A 75 9.48 6.86 10.56
N ASP A 76 9.07 5.81 9.83
CA ASP A 76 9.59 5.50 8.51
C ASP A 76 8.45 5.29 7.51
N LEU A 77 8.77 5.42 6.23
CA LEU A 77 7.91 4.93 5.18
C LEU A 77 8.00 3.40 5.21
N VAL A 78 6.90 2.73 5.55
CA VAL A 78 6.90 1.28 5.77
C VAL A 78 6.13 0.51 4.72
N GLY A 79 5.29 1.18 3.93
CA GLY A 79 4.51 0.48 2.93
C GLY A 79 3.85 1.38 1.91
N VAL A 80 3.29 0.74 0.91
CA VAL A 80 2.48 1.34 -0.14
C VAL A 80 1.23 0.49 -0.28
N TYR A 81 0.10 1.11 -0.58
CA TYR A 81 -1.12 0.37 -0.90
C TYR A 81 -1.68 0.83 -2.24
N HIS A 82 -2.33 -0.09 -2.92
CA HIS A 82 -3.09 0.23 -4.12
C HIS A 82 -4.20 -0.80 -4.31
N SER A 83 -5.16 -0.47 -5.15
CA SER A 83 -6.29 -1.36 -5.46
C SER A 83 -6.17 -1.93 -6.85
N HIS A 84 -6.76 -3.12 -7.04
CA HIS A 84 -6.91 -3.77 -8.33
C HIS A 84 -8.41 -3.82 -8.67
N PRO A 85 -8.91 -2.89 -9.51
CA PRO A 85 -10.30 -2.92 -9.96
C PRO A 85 -10.58 -4.19 -10.76
N ASP A 86 -11.50 -5.01 -10.26
CA ASP A 86 -11.91 -6.28 -10.86
C ASP A 86 -10.76 -7.28 -11.08
N GLY A 87 -9.68 -7.14 -10.31
CA GLY A 87 -8.52 -8.04 -10.32
C GLY A 87 -8.21 -8.55 -8.93
N GLY A 88 -7.52 -9.67 -8.82
CA GLY A 88 -7.16 -10.26 -7.54
C GLY A 88 -6.15 -9.45 -6.73
N ALA A 89 -6.07 -9.69 -5.44
CA ALA A 89 -5.17 -8.98 -4.51
C ALA A 89 -3.73 -9.52 -4.55
N TRP A 90 -3.23 -9.79 -5.74
CA TRP A 90 -1.88 -10.30 -5.99
C TRP A 90 -1.11 -9.32 -6.85
N PRO A 91 0.22 -9.20 -6.66
CA PRO A 91 1.02 -8.33 -7.51
C PRO A 91 0.83 -8.67 -8.99
N SER A 92 0.54 -7.65 -9.80
CA SER A 92 0.44 -7.81 -11.24
C SER A 92 1.84 -7.84 -11.88
N GLU A 93 1.91 -8.22 -13.14
CA GLU A 93 3.16 -8.14 -13.89
C GLU A 93 3.71 -6.71 -13.90
N THR A 94 2.83 -5.72 -14.06
CA THR A 94 3.21 -4.31 -13.98
C THR A 94 3.76 -3.96 -12.61
N ASP A 95 3.13 -4.44 -11.52
CA ASP A 95 3.61 -4.22 -10.16
C ASP A 95 5.01 -4.78 -9.97
N VAL A 96 5.24 -6.01 -10.41
CA VAL A 96 6.56 -6.66 -10.31
C VAL A 96 7.62 -5.88 -11.08
N ASN A 97 7.30 -5.43 -12.29
CA ASN A 97 8.24 -4.71 -13.13
C ASN A 97 8.57 -3.31 -12.59
N ARG A 98 7.68 -2.70 -11.84
CA ARG A 98 7.87 -1.35 -11.29
C ARG A 98 8.36 -1.35 -9.86
N ALA A 99 8.34 -2.48 -9.17
CA ALA A 99 8.80 -2.58 -7.79
C ALA A 99 10.34 -2.58 -7.75
N TRP A 100 10.92 -1.63 -7.03
CA TRP A 100 12.37 -1.50 -6.94
C TRP A 100 12.87 -1.22 -5.52
N GLU A 101 11.96 -0.94 -4.57
CA GLU A 101 12.33 -0.77 -3.16
C GLU A 101 11.97 -2.04 -2.38
N SER A 102 12.99 -2.74 -1.89
CA SER A 102 12.78 -3.91 -1.05
C SER A 102 12.35 -3.51 0.32
N SER A 103 12.11 -3.21 1.15
CA SER A 103 11.75 -2.84 2.52
C SER A 103 10.31 -2.38 2.72
N LEU A 104 9.57 -2.15 1.63
CA LEU A 104 8.18 -1.73 1.75
C LEU A 104 7.23 -2.93 1.72
N VAL A 105 6.19 -2.86 2.56
CA VAL A 105 5.07 -3.79 2.48
C VAL A 105 4.09 -3.24 1.45
N TRP A 106 3.64 -4.10 0.54
CA TRP A 106 2.64 -3.76 -0.47
C TRP A 106 1.29 -4.33 -0.04
N LEU A 107 0.33 -3.43 0.27
CA LEU A 107 -1.06 -3.84 0.48
C LEU A 107 -1.81 -3.71 -0.83
N ILE A 108 -2.43 -4.79 -1.27
CA ILE A 108 -3.21 -4.82 -2.50
C ILE A 108 -4.66 -5.14 -2.15
N ILE A 109 -5.58 -4.28 -2.59
CA ILE A 109 -7.00 -4.40 -2.31
C ILE A 109 -7.72 -4.82 -3.58
N GLU A 110 -8.35 -5.97 -3.56
CA GLU A 110 -9.23 -6.40 -4.63
C GLU A 110 -10.56 -5.67 -4.52
N VAL A 111 -10.95 -4.95 -5.58
CA VAL A 111 -12.24 -4.26 -5.66
C VAL A 111 -13.05 -4.88 -6.78
N LYS A 112 -14.14 -5.56 -6.44
CA LYS A 112 -14.99 -6.25 -7.40
C LYS A 112 -16.30 -5.50 -7.54
N GLU A 113 -16.55 -4.99 -8.76
CA GLU A 113 -17.76 -4.23 -9.06
C GLU A 113 -18.04 -3.10 -8.05
N GLY A 114 -16.96 -2.40 -7.66
CA GLY A 114 -17.05 -1.28 -6.74
C GLY A 114 -17.00 -1.61 -5.26
N SER A 115 -16.91 -2.88 -4.89
CA SER A 115 -16.84 -3.31 -3.49
C SER A 115 -15.50 -3.95 -3.16
N ALA A 116 -14.86 -3.51 -2.09
CA ALA A 116 -13.62 -4.10 -1.61
C ALA A 116 -13.92 -5.48 -1.01
N VAL A 117 -13.30 -6.54 -1.54
CA VAL A 117 -13.60 -7.92 -1.14
C VAL A 117 -12.44 -8.65 -0.48
N THR A 118 -11.20 -8.36 -0.86
CA THR A 118 -10.02 -9.03 -0.31
C THR A 118 -8.85 -8.07 -0.24
N THR A 119 -8.09 -8.14 0.84
CA THR A 119 -6.85 -7.40 1.00
C THR A 119 -5.74 -8.38 1.36
N ARG A 120 -4.60 -8.27 0.66
CA ARG A 120 -3.42 -9.08 0.93
C ARG A 120 -2.20 -8.19 1.06
N ALA A 121 -1.26 -8.62 1.87
CA ALA A 121 0.01 -7.92 2.06
C ALA A 121 1.14 -8.74 1.47
N HIS A 122 2.09 -8.06 0.83
CA HIS A 122 3.21 -8.71 0.18
C HIS A 122 4.50 -7.96 0.53
N LEU A 123 5.57 -8.72 0.73
CA LEU A 123 6.91 -8.18 0.92
C LEU A 123 7.72 -8.37 -0.36
N LEU A 124 8.44 -7.34 -0.74
CA LEU A 124 9.40 -7.45 -1.84
C LEU A 124 10.73 -7.91 -1.26
N LEU A 125 11.18 -9.09 -1.67
CA LEU A 125 12.38 -9.73 -1.15
C LEU A 125 13.56 -9.57 -2.10
N GLU A 126 14.74 -9.34 -1.53
CA GLU A 126 16.02 -9.40 -2.23
C GLU A 126 16.59 -10.82 -2.17
N PRO A 127 17.55 -11.18 -3.05
CA PRO A 127 18.17 -10.32 -4.06
C PRO A 127 17.43 -10.25 -5.40
N LYS A 128 16.40 -11.05 -5.61
CA LYS A 128 15.73 -11.16 -6.92
C LYS A 128 14.48 -10.27 -7.04
N LEU A 129 14.22 -9.39 -6.10
CA LEU A 129 13.04 -8.52 -6.09
C LEU A 129 11.76 -9.26 -6.43
N ARG A 130 11.42 -10.25 -5.63
CA ARG A 130 10.20 -11.05 -5.78
C ARG A 130 9.28 -10.80 -4.60
N PHE A 131 7.98 -10.87 -4.83
CA PHE A 131 7.00 -10.72 -3.78
C PHE A 131 6.76 -12.03 -3.02
N LYS A 132 6.57 -11.90 -1.71
CA LYS A 132 6.13 -12.99 -0.85
C LYS A 132 5.00 -12.48 0.03
N GLU A 133 3.90 -13.21 0.07
CA GLU A 133 2.77 -12.81 0.92
C GLU A 133 3.16 -12.83 2.40
N THR A 134 2.70 -11.84 3.14
CA THR A 134 2.85 -11.76 4.59
C THR A 134 1.47 -11.56 5.24
N SER A 135 1.38 -11.82 6.54
CA SER A 135 0.10 -11.74 7.23
C SER A 135 -0.28 -10.31 7.59
N ILE A 136 -1.59 -10.06 7.68
CA ILE A 136 -2.17 -8.81 8.13
C ILE A 136 -2.83 -9.06 9.49
N LYS A 137 -2.56 -8.19 10.46
CA LYS A 137 -3.23 -8.22 11.75
C LYS A 137 -3.97 -6.91 11.96
N ILE A 138 -5.27 -7.01 12.23
CA ILE A 138 -6.11 -5.86 12.51
C ILE A 138 -6.33 -5.78 14.01
N ILE A 139 -6.05 -4.63 14.60
CA ILE A 139 -6.23 -4.39 16.03
C ILE A 139 -7.25 -3.28 16.25
N SER A 140 -7.77 -3.21 17.46
CA SER A 140 -8.68 -2.15 17.87
C SER A 140 -7.94 -0.81 17.93
N SER A 141 -8.58 0.23 17.44
CA SER A 141 -8.00 1.57 17.47
C SER A 141 -8.30 2.27 18.78
#